data_50707c23a183625d864a03b814f7ac6f
#
_entry.id   50707c23a183625d864a03b814f7ac6f
#
_cell.length_a   1.000
_cell.length_b   1.000
_cell.length_c   1.000
_cell.angle_alpha   90.00
_cell.angle_beta   90.00
_cell.angle_gamma   90.00
#
_symmetry.space_group_name_H-M   'P 1'
#
loop_
_entity.id
_entity.type
_entity.pdbx_description
1 polymer ?
#
loop_
_entity_poly.entity_id
_entity_poly.type
_entity_poly.pdbx_seq_one_letter_code
_entity_poly.pdbx_strand_id
1 'polypeptide(L)'
;IPLLLEEAILENMDNFATQLMAHFEDIMNNGREVVIDVRVFDNGSGINLETDYNGYELCEIIENWMAENTVNHVFNKADGTENFIMFDQVRIPAFKSNGMAQDTEGFTRDLMRFLRAEPYKLTCKVLNRGLGRCLLIIGEK
;
A
#
# COMPACT_ATOMS: atom_id res chain seq x y z
N ILE A 1 -30.67 35.61 19.69
CA ILE A 1 -29.76 34.52 20.08
C ILE A 1 -29.94 33.27 19.21
N PRO A 2 -31.17 32.82 18.85
CA PRO A 2 -31.31 31.69 17.91
C PRO A 2 -30.63 31.94 16.55
N LEU A 3 -30.62 33.15 16.05
CA LEU A 3 -29.97 33.53 14.80
C LEU A 3 -28.45 33.31 14.86
N LEU A 4 -27.81 33.66 15.98
CA LEU A 4 -26.37 33.47 16.15
C LEU A 4 -26.01 32.01 16.20
N LEU A 5 -26.84 31.19 16.79
CA LEU A 5 -26.64 29.73 16.85
C LEU A 5 -26.77 29.11 15.47
N GLU A 6 -27.76 29.52 14.66
CA GLU A 6 -27.93 29.04 13.29
C GLU A 6 -26.74 29.42 12.42
N GLU A 7 -26.25 30.67 12.52
CA GLU A 7 -25.06 31.09 11.77
C GLU A 7 -23.81 30.30 12.14
N ALA A 8 -23.62 30.03 13.44
CA ALA A 8 -22.49 29.22 13.90
C ALA A 8 -22.56 27.80 13.38
N ILE A 9 -23.73 27.18 13.36
CA ILE A 9 -23.95 25.82 12.83
C ILE A 9 -23.66 25.78 11.33
N LEU A 10 -24.19 26.75 10.57
CA LEU A 10 -23.97 26.81 9.12
C LEU A 10 -22.48 27.01 8.78
N GLU A 11 -21.80 27.87 9.52
CA GLU A 11 -20.38 28.12 9.32
C GLU A 11 -19.55 26.85 9.61
N ASN A 12 -19.86 26.11 10.68
CA ASN A 12 -19.19 24.86 10.99
C ASN A 12 -19.44 23.79 9.93
N MET A 13 -20.66 23.71 9.37
CA MET A 13 -20.99 22.77 8.30
C MET A 13 -20.23 23.10 7.02
N ASP A 14 -20.09 24.38 6.66
CA ASP A 14 -19.29 24.81 5.50
C ASP A 14 -17.83 24.43 5.68
N ASN A 15 -17.26 24.65 6.87
CA ASN A 15 -15.88 24.28 7.18
C ASN A 15 -15.69 22.75 7.09
N PHE A 16 -16.62 21.98 7.62
CA PHE A 16 -16.60 20.52 7.56
C PHE A 16 -16.65 20.04 6.11
N ALA A 17 -17.55 20.57 5.30
CA ALA A 17 -17.68 20.22 3.89
C ALA A 17 -16.39 20.55 3.11
N THR A 18 -15.78 21.70 3.38
CA THR A 18 -14.53 22.10 2.74
C THR A 18 -13.39 21.17 3.09
N GLN A 19 -13.27 20.77 4.37
CA GLN A 19 -12.26 19.83 4.82
C GLN A 19 -12.46 18.44 4.21
N LEU A 20 -13.72 17.99 4.12
CA LEU A 20 -14.06 16.71 3.53
C LEU A 20 -13.71 16.66 2.04
N MET A 21 -14.02 17.73 1.30
CA MET A 21 -13.68 17.83 -0.12
C MET A 21 -12.17 17.87 -0.33
N ALA A 22 -11.44 18.62 0.51
CA ALA A 22 -9.98 18.67 0.42
C ALA A 22 -9.35 17.31 0.67
N HIS A 23 -9.86 16.57 1.64
CA HIS A 23 -9.40 15.20 1.93
C HIS A 23 -9.71 14.25 0.76
N PHE A 24 -10.91 14.36 0.19
CA PHE A 24 -11.31 13.55 -0.97
C PHE A 24 -10.41 13.87 -2.18
N GLU A 25 -10.14 15.13 -2.46
CA GLU A 25 -9.25 15.54 -3.54
C GLU A 25 -7.83 15.03 -3.32
N ASP A 26 -7.33 15.04 -2.08
CA ASP A 26 -6.03 14.50 -1.74
C ASP A 26 -5.95 13.01 -2.09
N ILE A 27 -6.97 12.23 -1.71
CA ILE A 27 -7.04 10.80 -2.04
C ILE A 27 -7.09 10.59 -3.54
N MET A 28 -7.88 11.38 -4.27
CA MET A 28 -8.03 11.25 -5.72
C MET A 28 -6.75 11.62 -6.48
N ASN A 29 -6.03 12.65 -6.03
CA ASN A 29 -4.85 13.18 -6.71
C ASN A 29 -3.56 12.51 -6.26
N ASN A 30 -3.44 12.18 -4.97
CA ASN A 30 -2.20 11.70 -4.35
C ASN A 30 -2.30 10.25 -3.89
N GLY A 31 -3.46 9.63 -4.03
CA GLY A 31 -3.70 8.27 -3.60
C GLY A 31 -3.98 8.14 -2.10
N ARG A 32 -4.31 6.93 -1.70
CA ARG A 32 -4.58 6.59 -0.30
C ARG A 32 -3.29 6.13 0.36
N GLU A 33 -3.00 6.64 1.54
CA GLU A 33 -1.83 6.22 2.31
C GLU A 33 -2.12 4.94 3.08
N VAL A 34 -1.27 3.94 2.87
CA VAL A 34 -1.41 2.61 3.50
C VAL A 34 -0.05 2.10 3.97
N VAL A 35 -0.08 1.04 4.78
CA VAL A 35 1.11 0.34 5.26
C VAL A 35 1.10 -1.08 4.71
N ILE A 36 2.22 -1.51 4.14
CA ILE A 36 2.40 -2.87 3.63
C ILE A 36 3.63 -3.48 4.28
N ASP A 37 3.43 -4.58 5.00
CA ASP A 37 4.50 -5.37 5.58
C ASP A 37 4.78 -6.56 4.67
N VAL A 38 6.06 -6.82 4.39
CA VAL A 38 6.50 -7.98 3.62
C VAL A 38 7.40 -8.83 4.51
N ARG A 39 7.05 -10.10 4.66
CA ARG A 39 7.84 -11.06 5.43
C ARG A 39 8.18 -12.27 4.58
N VAL A 40 9.31 -12.90 4.88
CA VAL A 40 9.70 -14.15 4.26
C VAL A 40 9.52 -15.28 5.27
N PHE A 41 8.73 -16.28 4.89
CA PHE A 41 8.53 -17.48 5.68
C PHE A 41 9.67 -18.46 5.40
N ASP A 42 10.30 -18.97 6.46
CA ASP A 42 11.36 -19.98 6.34
C ASP A 42 10.73 -21.35 6.06
N ASN A 43 10.73 -21.71 4.79
CA ASN A 43 10.22 -23.01 4.33
C ASN A 43 11.35 -23.98 3.95
N GLY A 44 12.59 -23.68 4.35
CA GLY A 44 13.76 -24.47 4.02
C GLY A 44 14.34 -24.24 2.63
N SER A 45 13.78 -23.31 1.86
CA SER A 45 14.27 -22.98 0.51
C SER A 45 15.51 -22.09 0.50
N GLY A 46 15.80 -21.42 1.62
CA GLY A 46 16.89 -20.46 1.71
C GLY A 46 16.61 -19.11 1.07
N ILE A 47 15.40 -18.88 0.59
CA ILE A 47 14.99 -17.62 -0.02
C ILE A 47 14.77 -16.57 1.06
N ASN A 48 15.33 -15.38 0.86
CA ASN A 48 15.10 -14.22 1.71
C ASN A 48 15.06 -12.95 0.85
N LEU A 49 14.92 -11.79 1.47
CA LEU A 49 14.81 -10.52 0.75
C LEU A 49 16.14 -10.08 0.10
N GLU A 50 17.24 -10.72 0.44
CA GLU A 50 18.54 -10.48 -0.16
C GLU A 50 18.88 -11.45 -1.30
N THR A 51 17.98 -12.40 -1.58
CA THR A 51 18.16 -13.36 -2.69
C THR A 51 18.21 -12.62 -4.02
N ASP A 52 19.22 -12.92 -4.83
CA ASP A 52 19.49 -12.26 -6.09
C ASP A 52 18.68 -12.89 -7.22
N TYR A 53 18.06 -12.02 -8.05
CA TYR A 53 17.37 -12.40 -9.28
C TYR A 53 17.87 -11.50 -10.41
N ASN A 54 18.69 -12.05 -11.31
CA ASN A 54 19.22 -11.32 -12.47
C ASN A 54 20.02 -10.05 -12.10
N GLY A 55 20.73 -10.08 -10.98
CA GLY A 55 21.54 -8.95 -10.53
C GLY A 55 20.86 -8.00 -9.56
N TYR A 56 19.59 -8.27 -9.21
CA TYR A 56 18.81 -7.46 -8.26
C TYR A 56 18.38 -8.31 -7.07
N GLU A 57 18.55 -7.78 -5.87
CA GLU A 57 18.04 -8.43 -4.67
C GLU A 57 16.51 -8.35 -4.66
N LEU A 58 15.85 -9.34 -4.04
CA LEU A 58 14.40 -9.38 -3.97
C LEU A 58 13.81 -8.11 -3.36
N CYS A 59 14.45 -7.54 -2.34
CA CYS A 59 14.00 -6.28 -1.74
C CYS A 59 14.03 -5.12 -2.75
N GLU A 60 15.04 -5.04 -3.61
CA GLU A 60 15.12 -4.03 -4.66
C GLU A 60 14.03 -4.20 -5.70
N ILE A 61 13.73 -5.45 -6.06
CA ILE A 61 12.66 -5.77 -7.01
C ILE A 61 11.32 -5.31 -6.47
N ILE A 62 11.05 -5.55 -5.19
CA ILE A 62 9.81 -5.11 -4.53
C ILE A 62 9.76 -3.57 -4.46
N GLU A 63 10.87 -2.92 -4.11
CA GLU A 63 10.94 -1.46 -4.07
C GLU A 63 10.69 -0.83 -5.45
N ASN A 64 11.26 -1.40 -6.49
CA ASN A 64 11.02 -0.93 -7.86
C ASN A 64 9.56 -1.09 -8.26
N TRP A 65 8.93 -2.22 -7.91
CA TRP A 65 7.51 -2.42 -8.14
C TRP A 65 6.67 -1.39 -7.39
N MET A 66 7.02 -1.10 -6.13
CA MET A 66 6.35 -0.05 -5.35
C MET A 66 6.47 1.31 -6.02
N ALA A 67 7.66 1.66 -6.50
CA ALA A 67 7.87 2.93 -7.20
C ALA A 67 7.02 3.04 -8.46
N GLU A 68 6.88 1.96 -9.22
CA GLU A 68 6.11 1.96 -10.47
C GLU A 68 4.60 2.00 -10.24
N ASN A 69 4.12 1.48 -9.11
CA ASN A 69 2.69 1.28 -8.87
C ASN A 69 2.08 2.24 -7.84
N THR A 70 2.89 3.04 -7.18
CA THR A 70 2.39 4.07 -6.26
C THR A 70 2.14 5.39 -6.98
N VAL A 71 1.23 6.19 -6.44
CA VAL A 71 0.94 7.51 -7.00
C VAL A 71 2.14 8.43 -6.78
N ASN A 72 2.62 9.07 -7.84
CA ASN A 72 3.80 9.94 -7.83
C ASN A 72 5.06 9.25 -7.30
N HIS A 73 5.10 7.92 -7.36
CA HIS A 73 6.22 7.10 -6.85
C HIS A 73 6.46 7.30 -5.35
N VAL A 74 5.41 7.58 -4.57
CA VAL A 74 5.52 7.87 -3.14
C VAL A 74 5.34 6.60 -2.32
N PHE A 75 6.38 6.21 -1.64
CA PHE A 75 6.37 5.19 -0.60
C PHE A 75 7.60 5.40 0.29
N ASN A 76 7.60 4.82 1.48
CA ASN A 76 8.73 4.92 2.40
C ASN A 76 9.04 3.54 2.98
N LYS A 77 10.31 3.16 2.91
CA LYS A 77 10.81 1.95 3.57
C LYS A 77 11.15 2.32 5.01
N ALA A 78 10.25 2.03 5.93
CA ALA A 78 10.40 2.42 7.33
C ALA A 78 11.37 1.54 8.09
N ASP A 79 11.43 0.25 7.76
CA ASP A 79 12.30 -0.73 8.39
C ASP A 79 12.56 -1.88 7.43
N GLY A 80 13.68 -2.57 7.62
CA GLY A 80 14.00 -3.69 6.76
C GLY A 80 15.13 -4.56 7.31
N THR A 81 14.93 -5.87 7.21
CA THR A 81 15.93 -6.90 7.47
C THR A 81 15.94 -7.87 6.29
N GLU A 82 16.75 -8.93 6.37
CA GLU A 82 16.76 -9.96 5.32
C GLU A 82 15.44 -10.73 5.22
N ASN A 83 14.61 -10.74 6.28
CA ASN A 83 13.37 -11.49 6.34
C ASN A 83 12.11 -10.63 6.49
N PHE A 84 12.26 -9.32 6.57
CA PHE A 84 11.15 -8.42 6.85
C PHE A 84 11.42 -7.04 6.29
N ILE A 85 10.40 -6.46 5.64
CA ILE A 85 10.41 -5.05 5.22
C ILE A 85 9.06 -4.44 5.58
N MET A 86 9.07 -3.23 6.14
CA MET A 86 7.87 -2.45 6.35
C MET A 86 7.89 -1.24 5.43
N PHE A 87 6.87 -1.13 4.59
CA PHE A 87 6.64 0.05 3.77
C PHE A 87 5.49 0.84 4.37
N ASP A 88 5.75 2.07 4.78
CA ASP A 88 4.71 2.98 5.22
C ASP A 88 4.55 4.13 4.22
N GLN A 89 3.56 4.98 4.44
CA GLN A 89 3.28 6.10 3.54
C GLN A 89 3.18 5.67 2.07
N VAL A 90 2.70 4.44 1.84
CA VAL A 90 2.51 3.91 0.49
C VAL A 90 1.25 4.54 -0.10
N ARG A 91 1.40 5.32 -1.16
CA ARG A 91 0.28 5.99 -1.83
C ARG A 91 -0.28 5.11 -2.94
N ILE A 92 -1.31 4.34 -2.63
CA ILE A 92 -1.97 3.50 -3.63
C ILE A 92 -3.01 4.31 -4.41
N PRO A 93 -3.22 4.00 -5.71
CA PRO A 93 -4.26 4.66 -6.49
C PRO A 93 -5.63 4.45 -5.87
N ALA A 94 -6.50 5.46 -5.92
CA ALA A 94 -7.86 5.37 -5.41
C ALA A 94 -8.69 4.36 -6.19
N PHE A 95 -8.39 4.19 -7.48
CA PHE A 95 -9.10 3.27 -8.38
C PHE A 95 -8.12 2.39 -9.15
N LYS A 96 -8.56 1.16 -9.42
CA LYS A 96 -7.86 0.23 -10.31
C LYS A 96 -8.02 0.68 -11.77
N SER A 97 -7.21 0.12 -12.67
CA SER A 97 -7.31 0.38 -14.10
C SER A 97 -8.68 0.07 -14.69
N ASN A 98 -9.44 -0.85 -14.08
CA ASN A 98 -10.79 -1.21 -14.50
C ASN A 98 -11.89 -0.27 -13.92
N GLY A 99 -11.51 0.79 -13.20
CA GLY A 99 -12.43 1.76 -12.61
C GLY A 99 -12.99 1.37 -11.24
N MET A 100 -12.69 0.19 -10.74
CA MET A 100 -13.11 -0.24 -9.40
C MET A 100 -12.24 0.40 -8.32
N ALA A 101 -12.82 0.65 -7.14
CA ALA A 101 -12.07 1.19 -6.01
C ALA A 101 -10.92 0.26 -5.63
N GLN A 102 -9.75 0.85 -5.38
CA GLN A 102 -8.58 0.13 -4.91
C GLN A 102 -8.58 0.09 -3.39
N ASP A 103 -8.24 -1.06 -2.81
CA ASP A 103 -8.01 -1.21 -1.38
C ASP A 103 -6.60 -1.74 -1.12
N THR A 104 -6.19 -1.75 0.15
CA THR A 104 -4.85 -2.19 0.56
C THR A 104 -4.63 -3.66 0.19
N GLU A 105 -5.62 -4.50 0.41
CA GLU A 105 -5.54 -5.93 0.08
C GLU A 105 -5.41 -6.14 -1.42
N GLY A 106 -6.21 -5.44 -2.23
CA GLY A 106 -6.15 -5.53 -3.69
C GLY A 106 -4.79 -5.10 -4.24
N PHE A 107 -4.24 -4.02 -3.72
CA PHE A 107 -2.91 -3.55 -4.10
C PHE A 107 -1.83 -4.58 -3.74
N THR A 108 -1.91 -5.14 -2.53
CA THR A 108 -0.95 -6.17 -2.07
C THR A 108 -1.08 -7.45 -2.88
N ARG A 109 -2.29 -7.83 -3.30
CA ARG A 109 -2.50 -8.97 -4.20
C ARG A 109 -1.88 -8.77 -5.56
N ASP A 110 -1.87 -7.54 -6.08
CA ASP A 110 -1.19 -7.24 -7.34
C ASP A 110 0.33 -7.46 -7.20
N LEU A 111 0.91 -7.07 -6.07
CA LEU A 111 2.31 -7.38 -5.77
C LEU A 111 2.54 -8.89 -5.68
N MET A 112 1.63 -9.60 -5.04
CA MET A 112 1.68 -11.07 -4.95
C MET A 112 1.68 -11.72 -6.35
N ARG A 113 0.81 -11.26 -7.24
CA ARG A 113 0.75 -11.76 -8.62
C ARG A 113 2.04 -11.49 -9.36
N PHE A 114 2.63 -10.32 -9.16
CA PHE A 114 3.92 -9.97 -9.75
C PHE A 114 5.01 -10.94 -9.29
N LEU A 115 5.05 -11.26 -8.00
CA LEU A 115 6.05 -12.17 -7.44
C LEU A 115 5.80 -13.64 -7.79
N ARG A 116 4.56 -14.02 -8.06
CA ARG A 116 4.22 -15.37 -8.53
C ARG A 116 4.59 -15.60 -9.98
N ALA A 117 4.64 -14.54 -10.77
CA ALA A 117 4.96 -14.60 -12.19
C ALA A 117 6.45 -14.92 -12.40
N GLU A 118 6.78 -15.35 -13.62
CA GLU A 118 8.19 -15.54 -13.99
C GLU A 118 8.90 -14.18 -14.05
N PRO A 119 10.19 -14.13 -13.72
CA PRO A 119 11.08 -15.25 -13.41
C PRO A 119 11.08 -15.68 -11.93
N TYR A 120 10.34 -14.97 -11.07
CA TYR A 120 10.44 -15.19 -9.62
C TYR A 120 9.75 -16.46 -9.14
N LYS A 121 8.54 -16.70 -9.58
CA LYS A 121 7.72 -17.90 -9.23
C LYS A 121 7.63 -18.12 -7.72
N LEU A 122 7.52 -17.07 -6.94
CA LEU A 122 7.44 -17.15 -5.49
C LEU A 122 6.02 -17.49 -5.05
N THR A 123 5.90 -18.38 -4.05
CA THR A 123 4.62 -18.61 -3.38
C THR A 123 4.43 -17.53 -2.34
N CYS A 124 3.23 -16.97 -2.27
CA CYS A 124 2.94 -15.86 -1.36
C CYS A 124 1.54 -15.98 -0.80
N LYS A 125 1.34 -15.39 0.38
CA LYS A 125 0.05 -15.29 1.03
C LYS A 125 -0.18 -13.86 1.50
N VAL A 126 -1.39 -13.36 1.29
CA VAL A 126 -1.79 -12.02 1.72
C VAL A 126 -2.71 -12.13 2.92
N LEU A 127 -2.39 -11.39 3.98
CA LEU A 127 -3.21 -11.29 5.19
C LEU A 127 -3.61 -9.84 5.43
N ASN A 128 -4.91 -9.59 5.49
CA ASN A 128 -5.43 -8.27 5.83
C ASN A 128 -5.26 -8.02 7.34
N ARG A 129 -4.65 -6.90 7.69
CA ARG A 129 -4.36 -6.52 9.08
C ARG A 129 -5.25 -5.38 9.57
N GLY A 130 -6.31 -5.07 8.85
CA GLY A 130 -7.23 -3.98 9.15
C GLY A 130 -7.25 -2.93 8.05
N LEU A 131 -7.89 -1.81 8.30
CA LEU A 131 -7.99 -0.73 7.31
C LEU A 131 -6.61 -0.10 7.09
N GLY A 132 -6.19 -0.07 5.84
CA GLY A 132 -4.94 0.59 5.47
C GLY A 132 -3.68 -0.17 5.82
N ARG A 133 -3.76 -1.43 6.22
CA ARG A 133 -2.57 -2.24 6.51
C ARG A 133 -2.75 -3.67 6.02
N CYS A 134 -1.72 -4.20 5.38
CA CYS A 134 -1.73 -5.57 4.84
C CYS A 134 -0.37 -6.22 5.02
N LEU A 135 -0.36 -7.53 5.19
CA LEU A 135 0.86 -8.33 5.31
C LEU A 135 0.97 -9.27 4.11
N LEU A 136 2.12 -9.25 3.45
CA LEU A 136 2.48 -10.21 2.41
C LEU A 136 3.54 -11.15 2.97
N ILE A 137 3.26 -12.46 2.94
CA ILE A 137 4.19 -13.49 3.39
C ILE A 137 4.70 -14.24 2.16
N ILE A 138 6.00 -14.16 1.91
CA ILE A 138 6.66 -14.86 0.80
C ILE A 138 7.09 -16.24 1.28
N GLY A 139 6.82 -17.26 0.48
CA GLY A 139 7.16 -18.65 0.80
C GLY A 139 6.05 -19.43 1.48
N GLU A 140 4.95 -18.78 1.85
CA GLU A 140 3.76 -19.42 2.40
C GLU A 140 2.67 -19.51 1.33
N LYS A 141 1.90 -20.58 1.37
CA LYS A 141 0.77 -20.77 0.44
C LYS A 141 -0.55 -20.31 1.02
#